data_e0509b7ca19e515e7e9e8875312c7cf1
#
_entry.id   e0509b7ca19e515e7e9e8875312c7cf1
#
_cell.length_a   1.000
_cell.length_b   1.000
_cell.length_c   1.000
_cell.angle_alpha   90.00
_cell.angle_beta   90.00
_cell.angle_gamma   90.00
#
_symmetry.space_group_name_H-M   'P 1'
#
loop_
_entity.id
_entity.type
_entity.pdbx_description
1 polymer ?
#
loop_
_entity_poly.entity_id
_entity_poly.type
_entity_poly.pdbx_seq_one_letter_code
_entity_poly.pdbx_strand_id
1 'polypeptide(L)'
;MQLGMVGLGRMGANMTERLRAAGHDVKTFDPKVDSTASSPEELVQQLDAPRSVWLMVPAWIVDSVVEELAPHLAEGDTIVDGGNSYY
;
A
#
# COMPACT_ATOMS: atom_id res chain seq x y z
N MET A 1 -12.67 -6.93 -3.68
CA MET A 1 -11.45 -7.22 -2.91
C MET A 1 -10.96 -5.95 -2.25
N GLN A 2 -10.43 -6.06 -1.04
CA GLN A 2 -9.86 -4.91 -0.34
C GLN A 2 -8.35 -5.03 -0.32
N LEU A 3 -7.65 -3.93 -0.55
CA LEU A 3 -6.19 -3.92 -0.46
C LEU A 3 -5.69 -2.53 -0.09
N GLY A 4 -4.45 -2.50 0.39
CA GLY A 4 -3.75 -1.26 0.69
C GLY A 4 -2.71 -0.96 -0.38
N MET A 5 -2.54 0.32 -0.66
CA MET A 5 -1.54 0.78 -1.63
C MET A 5 -0.64 1.80 -0.96
N VAL A 6 0.64 1.52 -0.91
CA VAL A 6 1.63 2.47 -0.41
C VAL A 6 2.39 3.04 -1.59
N GLY A 7 2.38 4.36 -1.68
CA GLY A 7 3.00 5.06 -2.79
C GLY A 7 2.00 5.42 -3.86
N LEU A 8 1.77 6.71 -4.01
CA LEU A 8 0.79 7.25 -4.96
C LEU A 8 1.48 8.11 -6.03
N GLY A 9 2.69 7.72 -6.42
CA GLY A 9 3.31 8.27 -7.60
C GLY A 9 2.49 7.86 -8.83
N ARG A 10 3.00 8.16 -10.02
CA ARG A 10 2.22 7.95 -11.24
C ARG A 10 1.66 6.53 -11.34
N MET A 11 2.49 5.52 -11.11
CA MET A 11 2.05 4.13 -11.26
C MET A 11 1.07 3.72 -10.16
N GLY A 12 1.37 4.09 -8.92
CA GLY A 12 0.50 3.75 -7.80
C GLY A 12 -0.86 4.41 -7.92
N ALA A 13 -0.89 5.69 -8.30
CA ALA A 13 -2.14 6.41 -8.49
C ALA A 13 -2.97 5.81 -9.62
N ASN A 14 -2.32 5.49 -10.74
CA ASN A 14 -3.03 4.89 -11.88
C ASN A 14 -3.58 3.53 -11.53
N MET A 15 -2.80 2.70 -10.84
CA MET A 15 -3.26 1.38 -10.43
C MET A 15 -4.43 1.49 -9.46
N THR A 16 -4.36 2.43 -8.52
CA THR A 16 -5.44 2.68 -7.58
C THR A 16 -6.74 3.03 -8.32
N GLU A 17 -6.67 3.94 -9.28
CA GLU A 17 -7.84 4.30 -10.07
C GLU A 17 -8.43 3.11 -10.81
N ARG A 18 -7.58 2.31 -11.44
CA ARG A 18 -8.03 1.14 -12.18
C ARG A 18 -8.70 0.12 -11.29
N LEU A 19 -8.12 -0.13 -10.12
CA LEU A 19 -8.69 -1.09 -9.18
C LEU A 19 -10.02 -0.61 -8.63
N ARG A 20 -10.13 0.67 -8.30
CA ARG A 20 -11.39 1.24 -7.84
C ARG A 20 -12.47 1.19 -8.91
N ALA A 21 -12.09 1.47 -10.15
CA ALA A 21 -13.02 1.40 -11.27
C ALA A 21 -13.53 -0.03 -11.48
N ALA A 22 -12.73 -1.02 -11.13
CA ALA A 22 -13.12 -2.42 -11.22
C ALA A 22 -13.91 -2.92 -10.00
N GLY A 23 -14.19 -2.04 -9.04
CA GLY A 23 -15.00 -2.39 -7.88
C GLY A 23 -14.22 -2.79 -6.64
N HIS A 24 -12.90 -2.66 -6.66
CA HIS A 24 -12.08 -2.99 -5.48
C HIS A 24 -12.03 -1.82 -4.50
N ASP A 25 -11.95 -2.15 -3.22
CA ASP A 25 -11.79 -1.15 -2.16
C ASP A 25 -10.31 -0.98 -1.90
N VAL A 26 -9.76 0.14 -2.31
CA VAL A 26 -8.32 0.43 -2.17
C VAL A 26 -8.12 1.54 -1.15
N LYS A 27 -7.47 1.19 -0.04
CA LYS A 27 -7.00 2.16 0.95
C LYS A 27 -5.57 2.56 0.57
N THR A 28 -5.22 3.80 0.81
CA THR A 28 -3.95 4.34 0.31
C THR A 28 -3.17 5.05 1.40
N PHE A 29 -1.85 5.04 1.25
CA PHE A 29 -0.97 5.87 2.05
C PHE A 29 0.18 6.40 1.20
N ASP A 30 0.41 7.70 1.28
CA ASP A 30 1.59 8.33 0.69
C ASP A 30 1.92 9.57 1.53
N PRO A 31 3.18 9.74 1.97
CA PRO A 31 3.53 10.88 2.82
C PRO A 31 3.55 12.22 2.09
N LYS A 32 3.49 12.21 0.76
CA LYS A 32 3.64 13.42 -0.05
C LYS A 32 2.35 13.91 -0.68
N VAL A 33 1.33 13.09 -0.76
CA VAL A 33 0.05 13.43 -1.39
C VAL A 33 -1.09 12.96 -0.53
N ASP A 34 -2.29 13.49 -0.79
CA ASP A 34 -3.48 13.06 -0.06
C ASP A 34 -3.76 11.59 -0.25
N SER A 35 -4.12 10.92 0.82
CA SER A 35 -4.39 9.49 0.82
C SER A 35 -5.43 9.17 1.88
N THR A 36 -5.99 7.95 1.84
CA THR A 36 -7.03 7.57 2.81
C THR A 36 -6.47 7.40 4.21
N ALA A 37 -5.19 7.10 4.32
CA ALA A 37 -4.51 6.97 5.60
C ALA A 37 -3.43 8.02 5.73
N SER A 38 -3.17 8.46 6.95
CA SER A 38 -2.14 9.47 7.22
C SER A 38 -0.84 8.84 7.74
N SER A 39 -0.82 7.53 7.94
CA SER A 39 0.36 6.81 8.40
C SER A 39 0.27 5.36 7.98
N PRO A 40 1.40 4.62 7.97
CA PRO A 40 1.36 3.18 7.71
C PRO A 40 0.49 2.43 8.71
N GLU A 41 0.53 2.81 9.99
CA GLU A 41 -0.33 2.20 11.00
C GLU A 41 -1.81 2.40 10.66
N GLU A 42 -2.20 3.62 10.31
CA GLU A 42 -3.58 3.90 9.96
C GLU A 42 -4.02 3.12 8.73
N LEU A 43 -3.13 2.97 7.74
CA LEU A 43 -3.44 2.17 6.57
C LEU A 43 -3.81 0.74 6.96
N VAL A 44 -3.01 0.12 7.81
CA VAL A 44 -3.28 -1.25 8.27
C VAL A 44 -4.60 -1.32 9.02
N GLN A 45 -4.90 -0.31 9.84
CA GLN A 45 -6.15 -0.26 10.59
C GLN A 45 -7.37 -0.14 9.69
N GLN A 46 -7.23 0.46 8.52
CA GLN A 46 -8.33 0.60 7.56
C GLN A 46 -8.62 -0.69 6.80
N LEU A 47 -7.76 -1.69 6.92
CA LEU A 47 -7.89 -2.95 6.18
C LEU A 47 -8.37 -4.06 7.09
N ASP A 48 -9.18 -4.97 6.53
CA ASP A 48 -9.64 -6.17 7.22
C ASP A 48 -8.65 -7.32 6.97
N ALA A 49 -8.38 -8.09 8.01
CA ALA A 49 -7.49 -9.24 7.89
C ALA A 49 -8.18 -10.40 7.14
N PRO A 50 -7.49 -11.20 6.35
CA PRO A 50 -6.07 -11.07 6.02
C PRO A 50 -5.84 -9.91 5.05
N ARG A 51 -4.86 -9.09 5.38
CA ARG A 51 -4.59 -7.87 4.65
C ARG A 51 -3.61 -8.09 3.52
N SER A 52 -3.80 -7.37 2.41
CA SER A 52 -2.84 -7.33 1.32
C SER A 52 -2.40 -5.89 1.12
N VAL A 53 -1.11 -5.65 1.21
CA VAL A 53 -0.55 -4.30 1.05
C VAL A 53 0.43 -4.32 -0.10
N TRP A 54 0.20 -3.47 -1.07
CA TRP A 54 1.05 -3.33 -2.25
C TRP A 54 1.96 -2.12 -2.09
N LEU A 55 3.24 -2.33 -2.33
CA LEU A 55 4.24 -1.27 -2.24
C LEU A 55 4.59 -0.80 -3.65
N MET A 56 4.25 0.44 -3.95
CA MET A 56 4.55 1.07 -5.24
C MET A 56 5.55 2.19 -5.03
N VAL A 57 6.62 1.88 -4.33
CA VAL A 57 7.66 2.82 -3.95
C VAL A 57 8.99 2.41 -4.59
N PRO A 58 9.96 3.32 -4.69
CA PRO A 58 11.29 2.97 -5.19
C PRO A 58 11.93 1.86 -4.36
N ALA A 59 12.73 1.02 -5.04
CA ALA A 59 13.36 -0.13 -4.39
C ALA A 59 14.16 0.24 -3.14
N TRP A 60 14.80 1.41 -3.16
CA TRP A 60 15.68 1.82 -2.07
C TRP A 60 14.95 2.26 -0.81
N ILE A 61 13.62 2.37 -0.85
CA ILE A 61 12.83 2.67 0.35
C ILE A 61 11.91 1.51 0.76
N VAL A 62 11.91 0.41 0.01
CA VAL A 62 11.04 -0.73 0.33
C VAL A 62 11.30 -1.26 1.73
N ASP A 63 12.56 -1.43 2.11
CA ASP A 63 12.90 -2.00 3.42
C ASP A 63 12.38 -1.12 4.56
N SER A 64 12.52 0.19 4.45
CA SER A 64 12.05 1.08 5.50
C SER A 64 10.51 1.06 5.60
N VAL A 65 9.83 0.95 4.48
CA VAL A 65 8.36 0.85 4.48
C VAL A 65 7.91 -0.46 5.12
N VAL A 66 8.58 -1.57 4.79
CA VAL A 66 8.29 -2.86 5.40
C VAL A 66 8.49 -2.80 6.92
N GLU A 67 9.57 -2.16 7.36
CA GLU A 67 9.82 -2.02 8.80
C GLU A 67 8.73 -1.22 9.51
N GLU A 68 8.16 -0.23 8.84
CA GLU A 68 7.06 0.56 9.41
C GLU A 68 5.74 -0.20 9.44
N LEU A 69 5.50 -1.06 8.46
CA LEU A 69 4.25 -1.82 8.36
C LEU A 69 4.24 -3.07 9.23
N ALA A 70 5.36 -3.78 9.29
CA ALA A 70 5.44 -5.10 9.90
C ALA A 70 4.89 -5.16 11.33
N PRO A 71 5.17 -4.20 12.22
CA PRO A 71 4.65 -4.26 13.59
C PRO A 71 3.13 -4.25 13.68
N HIS A 72 2.44 -3.76 12.65
CA HIS A 72 0.99 -3.62 12.64
C HIS A 72 0.29 -4.75 11.90
N LEU A 73 1.06 -5.57 11.18
CA LEU A 73 0.50 -6.67 10.41
C LEU A 73 0.41 -7.94 11.26
N ALA A 74 -0.46 -8.84 10.86
CA ALA A 74 -0.67 -10.10 11.55
C ALA A 74 -0.32 -11.27 10.65
N GLU A 75 -0.27 -12.46 11.25
CA GLU A 75 -0.07 -13.68 10.48
C GLU A 75 -1.19 -13.82 9.45
N GLY A 76 -0.81 -14.17 8.25
CA GLY A 76 -1.76 -14.25 7.13
C GLY A 76 -1.83 -13.00 6.28
N ASP A 77 -1.30 -11.88 6.77
CA ASP A 77 -1.22 -10.67 5.97
C ASP A 77 -0.06 -10.77 4.97
N THR A 78 -0.19 -10.10 3.84
CA THR A 78 0.78 -10.18 2.76
C THR A 78 1.24 -8.80 2.35
N ILE A 79 2.54 -8.66 2.11
CA ILE A 79 3.11 -7.46 1.48
C ILE A 79 3.59 -7.86 0.10
N VAL A 80 3.18 -7.11 -0.92
CA VAL A 80 3.58 -7.34 -2.30
C VAL A 80 4.40 -6.14 -2.76
N ASP A 81 5.62 -6.39 -3.22
CA ASP A 81 6.42 -5.34 -3.85
C ASP A 81 5.99 -5.26 -5.32
N GLY A 82 5.03 -4.38 -5.57
CA GLY A 82 4.50 -4.19 -6.92
C GLY A 82 5.20 -3.08 -7.68
N GLY A 83 6.10 -2.39 -7.01
CA GLY A 83 6.91 -1.37 -7.65
C GLY A 83 7.96 -2.00 -8.53
N ASN A 84 8.44 -1.22 -9.44
CA ASN A 84 9.47 -1.68 -10.33
C ASN A 84 10.83 -1.35 -9.73
N SER A 85 11.52 -2.36 -9.29
CA SER A 85 12.71 -2.17 -8.47
C SER A 85 14.01 -2.12 -9.27
N TYR A 86 13.96 -2.10 -10.57
CA TYR A 86 15.18 -2.17 -11.38
C TYR A 86 15.33 -1.07 -12.42
N TYR A 87 14.46 -0.10 -12.39
CA TYR A 87 14.59 0.98 -13.35
C TYR A 87 15.53 2.08 -12.87
#